data_b2aaa5f1e0919bd8ef6eed4fa7e8d637
#
_entry.id   b2aaa5f1e0919bd8ef6eed4fa7e8d637
#
_cell.length_a   1.000
_cell.length_b   1.000
_cell.length_c   1.000
_cell.angle_alpha   90.00
_cell.angle_beta   90.00
_cell.angle_gamma   90.00
#
_symmetry.space_group_name_H-M   'P 1'
#
loop_
_entity.id
_entity.type
_entity.pdbx_description
1 polymer ?
#
loop_
_entity_poly.entity_id
_entity_poly.type
_entity_poly.pdbx_seq_one_letter_code
_entity_poly.pdbx_strand_id
1 'polypeptide(L)'
;IREQVMGQLRRRGAVVGLSGGIDSSVVSALCVRALGADRVHGLFMPEHHTSEDALRLGSKLAQTLGISTTLEDIAPVLHGLGCYRRQDDAVRTAVPDFGPGWKCKLVLPSILESNRLNVTQLTVQAPSGQTQTVRLSSTAYLQMVAATNFKQRVRKMTEYYHADRLNYAVAGTPNLLEYDQGFFVKQGDGAADFKPIAHLYKTQVYQLAEYLGVPEEIRQRAPTTDTFSMPQTQEEFYFAL
;
A
#
# COMPACT_ATOMS: atom_id res chain seq x y z
N ILE A 1 22.08 -1.89 -3.49
CA ILE A 1 21.28 -3.04 -3.03
C ILE A 1 22.19 -4.22 -2.69
N ARG A 2 22.97 -4.78 -3.64
CA ARG A 2 23.77 -5.98 -3.40
C ARG A 2 24.70 -5.81 -2.20
N GLU A 3 25.47 -4.72 -2.17
CA GLU A 3 26.39 -4.42 -1.07
C GLU A 3 25.66 -4.29 0.27
N GLN A 4 24.52 -3.61 0.28
CA GLN A 4 23.71 -3.42 1.48
C GLN A 4 23.13 -4.74 1.99
N VAL A 5 22.49 -5.53 1.11
CA VAL A 5 21.82 -6.77 1.50
C VAL A 5 22.84 -7.86 1.87
N MET A 6 23.80 -8.12 1.00
CA MET A 6 24.72 -9.25 1.18
C MET A 6 25.97 -8.89 1.99
N GLY A 7 26.49 -7.67 1.85
CA GLY A 7 27.69 -7.20 2.56
C GLY A 7 27.36 -6.72 3.97
N GLN A 8 26.55 -5.67 4.09
CA GLN A 8 26.28 -5.02 5.38
C GLN A 8 25.28 -5.81 6.24
N LEU A 9 24.10 -6.15 5.69
CA LEU A 9 23.06 -6.87 6.41
C LEU A 9 23.33 -8.38 6.52
N ARG A 10 24.25 -8.90 5.72
CA ARG A 10 24.60 -10.33 5.66
C ARG A 10 23.39 -11.24 5.40
N ARG A 11 22.45 -10.77 4.58
CA ARG A 11 21.27 -11.52 4.17
C ARG A 11 21.49 -12.17 2.80
N ARG A 12 20.76 -13.27 2.55
CA ARG A 12 20.93 -14.09 1.34
C ARG A 12 20.12 -13.59 0.15
N GLY A 13 19.12 -12.72 0.36
CA GLY A 13 18.19 -12.24 -0.64
C GLY A 13 17.25 -11.17 -0.08
N ALA A 14 16.17 -10.89 -0.80
CA ALA A 14 15.17 -9.90 -0.44
C ALA A 14 13.75 -10.44 -0.49
N VAL A 15 12.91 -10.00 0.45
CA VAL A 15 11.45 -10.16 0.44
C VAL A 15 10.83 -8.83 0.02
N VAL A 16 9.86 -8.86 -0.89
CA VAL A 16 9.15 -7.67 -1.39
C VAL A 16 7.64 -7.93 -1.39
N GLY A 17 6.87 -7.02 -0.78
CA GLY A 17 5.41 -7.03 -0.90
C GLY A 17 4.99 -6.59 -2.31
N LEU A 18 4.19 -7.41 -3.00
CA LEU A 18 3.69 -7.16 -4.36
C LEU A 18 2.27 -6.61 -4.31
N SER A 19 2.12 -5.29 -4.47
CA SER A 19 0.82 -4.61 -4.47
C SER A 19 0.21 -4.45 -5.86
N GLY A 20 0.94 -4.80 -6.93
CA GLY A 20 0.55 -4.49 -8.31
C GLY A 20 0.71 -3.00 -8.67
N GLY A 21 1.25 -2.19 -7.77
CA GLY A 21 1.57 -0.78 -8.00
C GLY A 21 2.99 -0.57 -8.52
N ILE A 22 3.25 0.64 -9.05
CA ILE A 22 4.51 0.98 -9.72
C ILE A 22 5.72 0.89 -8.78
N ASP A 23 5.60 1.37 -7.53
CA ASP A 23 6.72 1.43 -6.58
C ASP A 23 7.19 0.02 -6.20
N SER A 24 6.28 -0.87 -5.80
CA SER A 24 6.62 -2.26 -5.49
C SER A 24 7.19 -3.01 -6.69
N SER A 25 6.73 -2.66 -7.91
CA SER A 25 7.22 -3.25 -9.15
C SER A 25 8.65 -2.85 -9.45
N VAL A 26 8.98 -1.57 -9.30
CA VAL A 26 10.34 -1.06 -9.49
C VAL A 26 11.29 -1.63 -8.44
N VAL A 27 10.88 -1.68 -7.18
CA VAL A 27 11.68 -2.28 -6.10
C VAL A 27 11.98 -3.74 -6.40
N SER A 28 10.97 -4.52 -6.83
CA SER A 28 11.15 -5.93 -7.19
C SER A 28 12.13 -6.10 -8.35
N ALA A 29 11.98 -5.32 -9.42
CA ALA A 29 12.86 -5.38 -10.58
C ALA A 29 14.31 -4.97 -10.23
N LEU A 30 14.49 -3.96 -9.39
CA LEU A 30 15.81 -3.56 -8.87
C LEU A 30 16.45 -4.66 -8.02
N CYS A 31 15.66 -5.32 -7.16
CA CYS A 31 16.13 -6.44 -6.36
C CYS A 31 16.60 -7.60 -7.25
N VAL A 32 15.80 -7.97 -8.28
CA VAL A 32 16.16 -9.02 -9.24
C VAL A 32 17.44 -8.65 -9.99
N ARG A 33 17.55 -7.43 -10.49
CA ARG A 33 18.76 -6.97 -11.19
C ARG A 33 20.01 -6.99 -10.30
N ALA A 34 19.86 -6.70 -9.02
CA ALA A 34 20.98 -6.66 -8.09
C ALA A 34 21.35 -8.04 -7.52
N LEU A 35 20.38 -8.90 -7.24
CA LEU A 35 20.58 -10.14 -6.48
C LEU A 35 20.41 -11.41 -7.33
N GLY A 36 19.65 -11.34 -8.43
CA GLY A 36 19.18 -12.49 -9.21
C GLY A 36 17.78 -12.94 -8.76
N ALA A 37 16.98 -13.49 -9.69
CA ALA A 37 15.60 -13.88 -9.44
C ALA A 37 15.45 -14.90 -8.29
N ASP A 38 16.36 -15.87 -8.21
CA ASP A 38 16.37 -16.92 -7.17
C ASP A 38 16.55 -16.39 -5.74
N ARG A 39 16.94 -15.13 -5.60
CA ARG A 39 17.18 -14.46 -4.30
C ARG A 39 16.17 -13.35 -4.01
N VAL A 40 15.08 -13.31 -4.76
CA VAL A 40 13.97 -12.39 -4.51
C VAL A 40 12.70 -13.19 -4.31
N HIS A 41 12.00 -12.92 -3.23
CA HIS A 41 10.74 -13.58 -2.90
C HIS A 41 9.61 -12.54 -2.80
N GLY A 42 8.60 -12.70 -3.63
CA GLY A 42 7.43 -11.82 -3.66
C GLY A 42 6.32 -12.30 -2.75
N LEU A 43 5.67 -11.38 -2.04
CA LEU A 43 4.52 -11.68 -1.19
C LEU A 43 3.27 -10.97 -1.69
N PHE A 44 2.22 -11.73 -1.94
CA PHE A 44 0.85 -11.23 -2.09
C PHE A 44 0.15 -11.32 -0.75
N MET A 45 -0.36 -10.20 -0.26
CA MET A 45 -1.02 -10.12 1.05
C MET A 45 -2.41 -9.47 0.88
N PRO A 46 -3.34 -10.19 0.21
CA PRO A 46 -4.69 -9.66 0.00
C PRO A 46 -5.45 -9.54 1.32
N GLU A 47 -6.42 -8.63 1.33
CA GLU A 47 -7.43 -8.44 2.36
C GLU A 47 -8.75 -8.00 1.69
N HIS A 48 -9.83 -7.77 2.45
CA HIS A 48 -11.17 -7.53 1.90
C HIS A 48 -11.27 -6.38 0.88
N HIS A 49 -10.39 -5.38 0.96
CA HIS A 49 -10.42 -4.22 0.06
C HIS A 49 -9.38 -4.32 -1.06
N THR A 50 -8.64 -5.42 -1.15
CA THR A 50 -7.65 -5.62 -2.22
C THR A 50 -8.37 -5.84 -3.54
N SER A 51 -8.02 -5.06 -4.57
CA SER A 51 -8.60 -5.20 -5.90
C SER A 51 -8.07 -6.46 -6.61
N GLU A 52 -8.91 -7.09 -7.45
CA GLU A 52 -8.49 -8.23 -8.28
C GLU A 52 -7.35 -7.83 -9.22
N ASP A 53 -7.36 -6.60 -9.74
CA ASP A 53 -6.30 -6.05 -10.59
C ASP A 53 -4.95 -5.97 -9.86
N ALA A 54 -4.93 -5.71 -8.57
CA ALA A 54 -3.69 -5.68 -7.79
C ALA A 54 -2.99 -7.05 -7.80
N LEU A 55 -3.75 -8.12 -7.59
CA LEU A 55 -3.24 -9.49 -7.63
C LEU A 55 -2.84 -9.91 -9.06
N ARG A 56 -3.66 -9.58 -10.05
CA ARG A 56 -3.40 -9.90 -11.46
C ARG A 56 -2.11 -9.23 -11.95
N LEU A 57 -1.96 -7.93 -11.72
CA LEU A 57 -0.79 -7.17 -12.14
C LEU A 57 0.49 -7.59 -11.39
N GLY A 58 0.38 -7.81 -10.08
CA GLY A 58 1.49 -8.34 -9.30
C GLY A 58 1.95 -9.72 -9.77
N SER A 59 1.00 -10.61 -10.12
CA SER A 59 1.31 -11.94 -10.67
C SER A 59 2.00 -11.84 -12.04
N LYS A 60 1.52 -10.95 -12.92
CA LYS A 60 2.17 -10.67 -14.20
C LYS A 60 3.61 -10.19 -14.03
N LEU A 61 3.83 -9.27 -13.08
CA LEU A 61 5.18 -8.81 -12.73
C LEU A 61 6.07 -9.97 -12.25
N ALA A 62 5.58 -10.76 -11.29
CA ALA A 62 6.34 -11.88 -10.72
C ALA A 62 6.75 -12.90 -11.80
N GLN A 63 5.85 -13.21 -12.75
CA GLN A 63 6.14 -14.06 -13.91
C GLN A 63 7.20 -13.42 -14.82
N THR A 64 7.07 -12.13 -15.13
CA THR A 64 8.03 -11.39 -15.97
C THR A 64 9.43 -11.38 -15.34
N LEU A 65 9.52 -11.24 -14.01
CA LEU A 65 10.78 -11.22 -13.28
C LEU A 65 11.34 -12.63 -12.95
N GLY A 66 10.54 -13.67 -13.13
CA GLY A 66 10.93 -15.07 -12.80
C GLY A 66 11.13 -15.31 -11.30
N ILE A 67 10.47 -14.56 -10.42
CA ILE A 67 10.64 -14.68 -8.97
C ILE A 67 9.63 -15.65 -8.36
N SER A 68 10.03 -16.32 -7.27
CA SER A 68 9.13 -17.12 -6.45
C SER A 68 8.17 -16.24 -5.66
N THR A 69 6.95 -16.71 -5.44
CA THR A 69 5.93 -15.94 -4.70
C THR A 69 5.20 -16.81 -3.67
N THR A 70 4.66 -16.16 -2.64
CA THR A 70 3.70 -16.75 -1.70
C THR A 70 2.50 -15.82 -1.58
N LEU A 71 1.31 -16.42 -1.46
CA LEU A 71 0.07 -15.70 -1.17
C LEU A 71 -0.29 -15.94 0.30
N GLU A 72 -0.42 -14.86 1.05
CA GLU A 72 -0.80 -14.82 2.46
C GLU A 72 -2.07 -13.98 2.61
N ASP A 73 -3.23 -14.62 2.74
CA ASP A 73 -4.46 -13.90 3.05
C ASP A 73 -4.41 -13.36 4.48
N ILE A 74 -4.32 -12.02 4.59
CA ILE A 74 -4.25 -11.35 5.89
C ILE A 74 -5.62 -10.92 6.44
N ALA A 75 -6.71 -11.15 5.70
CA ALA A 75 -8.05 -10.77 6.14
C ALA A 75 -8.48 -11.44 7.45
N PRO A 76 -8.20 -12.74 7.72
CA PRO A 76 -8.54 -13.37 8.99
C PRO A 76 -7.85 -12.73 10.19
N VAL A 77 -6.56 -12.35 10.04
CA VAL A 77 -5.79 -11.68 11.11
C VAL A 77 -6.38 -10.29 11.36
N LEU A 78 -6.66 -9.52 10.32
CA LEU A 78 -7.29 -8.19 10.42
C LEU A 78 -8.67 -8.26 11.07
N HIS A 79 -9.44 -9.28 10.75
CA HIS A 79 -10.74 -9.54 11.39
C HIS A 79 -10.58 -9.82 12.89
N GLY A 80 -9.64 -10.70 13.27
CA GLY A 80 -9.32 -11.03 14.66
C GLY A 80 -8.87 -9.81 15.48
N LEU A 81 -8.12 -8.90 14.88
CA LEU A 81 -7.74 -7.61 15.47
C LEU A 81 -8.90 -6.60 15.54
N GLY A 82 -10.05 -6.90 14.92
CA GLY A 82 -11.18 -6.01 14.84
C GLY A 82 -10.92 -4.78 13.95
N CYS A 83 -10.03 -4.88 12.96
CA CYS A 83 -9.70 -3.80 12.03
C CYS A 83 -10.96 -3.25 11.35
N TYR A 84 -11.69 -4.10 10.67
CA TYR A 84 -12.90 -3.71 9.92
C TYR A 84 -14.01 -3.18 10.83
N ARG A 85 -14.30 -3.89 11.93
CA ARG A 85 -15.31 -3.44 12.90
C ARG A 85 -15.00 -2.06 13.46
N ARG A 86 -13.74 -1.80 13.86
CA ARG A 86 -13.33 -0.49 14.39
C ARG A 86 -13.43 0.61 13.35
N GLN A 87 -13.16 0.29 12.08
CA GLN A 87 -13.32 1.20 10.95
C GLN A 87 -14.81 1.54 10.76
N ASP A 88 -15.67 0.52 10.71
CA ASP A 88 -17.13 0.69 10.56
C ASP A 88 -17.73 1.48 11.74
N ASP A 89 -17.31 1.19 12.97
CA ASP A 89 -17.78 1.91 14.15
C ASP A 89 -17.43 3.40 14.08
N ALA A 90 -16.25 3.74 13.57
CA ALA A 90 -15.86 5.13 13.34
C ALA A 90 -16.76 5.81 12.28
N VAL A 91 -17.05 5.12 11.19
CA VAL A 91 -17.95 5.62 10.12
C VAL A 91 -19.37 5.83 10.66
N ARG A 92 -19.90 4.90 11.46
CA ARG A 92 -21.26 4.98 12.04
C ARG A 92 -21.46 6.18 12.95
N THR A 93 -20.40 6.75 13.51
CA THR A 93 -20.54 7.99 14.30
C THR A 93 -21.03 9.17 13.47
N ALA A 94 -20.76 9.19 12.16
CA ALA A 94 -21.17 10.24 11.23
C ALA A 94 -22.30 9.79 10.28
N VAL A 95 -22.39 8.49 10.01
CA VAL A 95 -23.39 7.86 9.13
C VAL A 95 -23.96 6.65 9.86
N PRO A 96 -25.00 6.81 10.72
CA PRO A 96 -25.54 5.74 11.56
C PRO A 96 -25.99 4.50 10.79
N ASP A 97 -26.49 4.67 9.57
CA ASP A 97 -26.99 3.59 8.73
C ASP A 97 -25.88 2.79 8.02
N PHE A 98 -24.61 3.16 8.18
CA PHE A 98 -23.49 2.47 7.56
C PHE A 98 -23.41 1.01 8.01
N GLY A 99 -23.43 0.07 7.05
CA GLY A 99 -23.48 -1.36 7.32
C GLY A 99 -23.13 -2.22 6.10
N PRO A 100 -23.64 -3.45 6.04
CA PRO A 100 -23.32 -4.40 4.97
C PRO A 100 -23.60 -3.83 3.58
N GLY A 101 -22.66 -4.01 2.65
CA GLY A 101 -22.78 -3.52 1.26
C GLY A 101 -22.45 -2.05 1.07
N TRP A 102 -22.25 -1.28 2.15
CA TRP A 102 -21.74 0.08 2.07
C TRP A 102 -20.24 0.10 1.77
N LYS A 103 -19.82 1.17 1.11
CA LYS A 103 -18.40 1.44 0.84
C LYS A 103 -18.01 2.80 1.37
N CYS A 104 -16.73 3.01 1.69
CA CYS A 104 -16.24 4.29 2.14
C CYS A 104 -14.82 4.58 1.68
N LYS A 105 -14.46 5.86 1.69
CA LYS A 105 -13.09 6.36 1.56
C LYS A 105 -12.90 7.67 2.32
N LEU A 106 -11.67 7.97 2.75
CA LEU A 106 -11.27 9.28 3.23
C LEU A 106 -10.79 10.12 2.05
N VAL A 107 -11.27 11.33 1.92
CA VAL A 107 -10.86 12.25 0.86
C VAL A 107 -10.36 13.57 1.47
N LEU A 108 -9.31 14.09 0.90
CA LEU A 108 -8.84 15.44 1.21
C LEU A 108 -9.35 16.35 0.08
N PRO A 109 -10.23 17.34 0.37
CA PRO A 109 -10.72 18.27 -0.66
C PRO A 109 -9.57 19.03 -1.30
N SER A 110 -9.69 19.38 -2.59
CA SER A 110 -8.68 20.19 -3.28
C SER A 110 -8.52 21.56 -2.63
N ILE A 111 -7.30 22.00 -2.41
CA ILE A 111 -6.97 23.34 -1.91
C ILE A 111 -7.41 24.41 -2.93
N LEU A 112 -7.43 24.05 -4.21
CA LEU A 112 -7.79 24.97 -5.30
C LEU A 112 -9.28 25.29 -5.35
N GLU A 113 -10.13 24.47 -4.70
CA GLU A 113 -11.58 24.65 -4.71
C GLU A 113 -12.13 25.48 -3.55
N SER A 114 -11.33 25.76 -2.53
CA SER A 114 -11.79 26.57 -1.39
C SER A 114 -10.67 27.29 -0.64
N ASN A 115 -10.92 28.52 -0.22
CA ASN A 115 -10.05 29.30 0.69
C ASN A 115 -10.17 28.83 2.18
N ARG A 116 -10.69 27.63 2.44
CA ARG A 116 -10.90 27.11 3.78
C ARG A 116 -9.81 26.09 4.12
N LEU A 117 -9.58 25.90 5.43
CA LEU A 117 -8.69 24.84 5.92
C LEU A 117 -9.11 23.47 5.35
N ASN A 118 -8.16 22.79 4.73
CA ASN A 118 -8.37 21.46 4.17
C ASN A 118 -8.50 20.45 5.31
N VAL A 119 -9.71 19.95 5.51
CA VAL A 119 -10.03 18.95 6.52
C VAL A 119 -10.47 17.67 5.81
N THR A 120 -9.81 16.56 6.11
CA THR A 120 -10.18 15.25 5.59
C THR A 120 -11.67 14.96 5.83
N GLN A 121 -12.36 14.51 4.79
CA GLN A 121 -13.77 14.17 4.78
C GLN A 121 -13.95 12.67 4.54
N LEU A 122 -15.08 12.15 4.95
CA LEU A 122 -15.49 10.78 4.68
C LEU A 122 -16.51 10.77 3.55
N THR A 123 -16.21 10.07 2.47
CA THR A 123 -17.20 9.74 1.44
C THR A 123 -17.68 8.31 1.65
N VAL A 124 -18.99 8.13 1.69
CA VAL A 124 -19.64 6.81 1.77
C VAL A 124 -20.56 6.60 0.57
N GLN A 125 -20.70 5.35 0.17
CA GLN A 125 -21.61 4.90 -0.87
C GLN A 125 -22.54 3.83 -0.31
N ALA A 126 -23.84 4.08 -0.38
CA ALA A 126 -24.87 3.10 -0.03
C ALA A 126 -24.95 1.96 -1.06
N PRO A 127 -25.54 0.80 -0.71
CA PRO A 127 -25.78 -0.28 -1.67
C PRO A 127 -26.63 0.13 -2.88
N SER A 128 -27.46 1.17 -2.74
CA SER A 128 -28.22 1.78 -3.84
C SER A 128 -27.36 2.54 -4.87
N GLY A 129 -26.05 2.73 -4.58
CA GLY A 129 -25.15 3.55 -5.38
C GLY A 129 -25.13 5.03 -4.97
N GLN A 130 -26.05 5.49 -4.11
CA GLN A 130 -26.08 6.86 -3.62
C GLN A 130 -24.81 7.16 -2.81
N THR A 131 -24.15 8.27 -3.11
CA THR A 131 -22.96 8.74 -2.40
C THR A 131 -23.27 9.98 -1.57
N GLN A 132 -22.61 10.08 -0.42
CA GLN A 132 -22.60 11.31 0.39
C GLN A 132 -21.22 11.54 0.99
N THR A 133 -20.88 12.81 1.18
CA THR A 133 -19.62 13.21 1.82
C THR A 133 -19.94 13.95 3.11
N VAL A 134 -19.32 13.52 4.20
CA VAL A 134 -19.57 14.05 5.54
C VAL A 134 -18.26 14.36 6.25
N ARG A 135 -18.30 15.26 7.21
CA ARG A 135 -17.16 15.57 8.07
C ARG A 135 -17.14 14.60 9.26
N LEU A 136 -15.99 14.00 9.51
CA LEU A 136 -15.77 13.24 10.74
C LEU A 136 -15.39 14.14 11.91
N SER A 137 -15.77 13.73 13.14
CA SER A 137 -15.15 14.27 14.34
C SER A 137 -13.67 13.86 14.39
N SER A 138 -12.83 14.63 15.06
CA SER A 138 -11.40 14.29 15.22
C SER A 138 -11.20 12.90 15.84
N THR A 139 -12.03 12.52 16.79
CA THR A 139 -11.98 11.19 17.44
C THR A 139 -12.30 10.08 16.45
N ALA A 140 -13.36 10.21 15.65
CA ALA A 140 -13.74 9.22 14.63
C ALA A 140 -12.68 9.11 13.53
N TYR A 141 -12.14 10.24 13.08
CA TYR A 141 -11.04 10.26 12.11
C TYR A 141 -9.82 9.49 12.62
N LEU A 142 -9.36 9.80 13.85
CA LEU A 142 -8.21 9.11 14.44
C LEU A 142 -8.47 7.61 14.66
N GLN A 143 -9.68 7.22 15.04
CA GLN A 143 -10.06 5.81 15.15
C GLN A 143 -10.02 5.11 13.81
N MET A 144 -10.53 5.74 12.75
CA MET A 144 -10.52 5.20 11.40
C MET A 144 -9.09 5.00 10.88
N VAL A 145 -8.22 6.02 11.05
CA VAL A 145 -6.81 5.94 10.67
C VAL A 145 -6.09 4.84 11.48
N ALA A 146 -6.31 4.79 12.79
CA ALA A 146 -5.68 3.78 13.65
C ALA A 146 -6.10 2.35 13.26
N ALA A 147 -7.37 2.13 12.93
CA ALA A 147 -7.87 0.83 12.46
C ALA A 147 -7.26 0.48 11.08
N THR A 148 -7.22 1.43 10.17
CA THR A 148 -6.64 1.24 8.83
C THR A 148 -5.14 0.89 8.89
N ASN A 149 -4.41 1.49 9.83
CA ASN A 149 -2.99 1.23 10.03
C ASN A 149 -2.66 -0.21 10.43
N PHE A 150 -3.63 -1.00 10.95
CA PHE A 150 -3.43 -2.44 11.15
C PHE A 150 -3.03 -3.14 9.84
N LYS A 151 -3.62 -2.76 8.70
CA LYS A 151 -3.36 -3.40 7.41
C LYS A 151 -1.88 -3.38 7.06
N GLN A 152 -1.25 -2.20 7.15
CA GLN A 152 0.17 -2.06 6.82
C GLN A 152 1.08 -2.74 7.86
N ARG A 153 0.70 -2.73 9.13
CA ARG A 153 1.48 -3.40 10.18
C ARG A 153 1.41 -4.92 10.07
N VAL A 154 0.24 -5.49 9.76
CA VAL A 154 0.09 -6.93 9.53
C VAL A 154 0.89 -7.35 8.28
N ARG A 155 0.82 -6.60 7.17
CA ARG A 155 1.66 -6.86 6.00
C ARG A 155 3.14 -6.87 6.37
N LYS A 156 3.60 -5.88 7.11
CA LYS A 156 5.00 -5.80 7.52
C LYS A 156 5.43 -6.95 8.42
N MET A 157 4.59 -7.35 9.36
CA MET A 157 4.82 -8.51 10.22
C MET A 157 4.96 -9.80 9.37
N THR A 158 4.11 -9.98 8.38
CA THR A 158 4.16 -11.12 7.45
C THR A 158 5.43 -11.10 6.58
N GLU A 159 5.82 -9.91 6.08
CA GLU A 159 7.09 -9.77 5.33
C GLU A 159 8.29 -10.19 6.17
N TYR A 160 8.37 -9.76 7.43
CA TYR A 160 9.47 -10.14 8.32
C TYR A 160 9.44 -11.63 8.67
N TYR A 161 8.28 -12.25 8.85
CA TYR A 161 8.19 -13.70 9.03
C TYR A 161 8.85 -14.44 7.86
N HIS A 162 8.54 -14.06 6.62
CA HIS A 162 9.15 -14.69 5.45
C HIS A 162 10.64 -14.33 5.31
N ALA A 163 11.03 -13.13 5.65
CA ALA A 163 12.43 -12.71 5.63
C ALA A 163 13.26 -13.53 6.63
N ASP A 164 12.76 -13.73 7.83
CA ASP A 164 13.45 -14.50 8.86
C ASP A 164 13.62 -15.98 8.45
N ARG A 165 12.55 -16.66 7.98
CA ARG A 165 12.63 -18.05 7.56
C ARG A 165 13.54 -18.31 6.36
N LEU A 166 13.73 -17.29 5.49
CA LEU A 166 14.59 -17.37 4.30
C LEU A 166 16.00 -16.83 4.55
N ASN A 167 16.25 -16.18 5.67
CA ASN A 167 17.40 -15.34 5.94
C ASN A 167 17.59 -14.24 4.87
N TYR A 168 16.50 -13.57 4.54
CA TYR A 168 16.41 -12.46 3.58
C TYR A 168 16.24 -11.12 4.29
N ALA A 169 16.38 -10.03 3.56
CA ALA A 169 16.09 -8.68 4.02
C ALA A 169 14.75 -8.20 3.46
N VAL A 170 14.00 -7.44 4.24
CA VAL A 170 12.75 -6.81 3.78
C VAL A 170 13.06 -5.54 3.00
N ALA A 171 12.60 -5.47 1.75
CA ALA A 171 12.70 -4.28 0.91
C ALA A 171 11.51 -3.34 1.14
N GLY A 172 11.79 -2.08 1.45
CA GLY A 172 10.76 -1.03 1.55
C GLY A 172 10.46 -0.42 0.19
N THR A 173 9.19 -0.07 -0.02
CA THR A 173 8.69 0.48 -1.29
C THR A 173 8.38 1.97 -1.30
N PRO A 174 8.37 2.73 -0.16
CA PRO A 174 8.14 4.16 -0.19
C PRO A 174 9.17 4.91 -1.02
N ASN A 175 8.70 5.87 -1.84
CA ASN A 175 9.51 6.81 -2.60
C ASN A 175 9.81 8.09 -1.80
N LEU A 176 10.59 9.02 -2.36
CA LEU A 176 11.00 10.23 -1.66
C LEU A 176 9.82 11.10 -1.21
N LEU A 177 8.80 11.24 -2.04
CA LEU A 177 7.65 12.09 -1.74
C LEU A 177 6.86 11.57 -0.52
N GLU A 178 6.69 10.25 -0.41
CA GLU A 178 6.05 9.63 0.75
C GLU A 178 6.83 9.88 2.04
N TYR A 179 8.16 9.93 1.96
CA TYR A 179 9.01 10.28 3.09
C TYR A 179 8.94 11.78 3.43
N ASP A 180 9.04 12.65 2.44
CA ASP A 180 9.00 14.11 2.63
C ASP A 180 7.69 14.57 3.25
N GLN A 181 6.57 13.93 2.86
CA GLN A 181 5.24 14.23 3.35
C GLN A 181 4.85 13.44 4.61
N GLY A 182 5.64 12.44 5.01
CA GLY A 182 5.30 11.55 6.13
C GLY A 182 4.15 10.58 5.82
N PHE A 183 3.90 10.27 4.55
CA PHE A 183 2.84 9.37 4.11
C PHE A 183 3.24 7.90 4.16
N PHE A 184 3.48 7.42 5.36
CA PHE A 184 3.71 6.02 5.64
C PHE A 184 3.21 5.66 7.03
N VAL A 185 2.88 4.42 7.23
CA VAL A 185 2.49 3.90 8.55
C VAL A 185 3.74 3.50 9.32
N LYS A 186 3.94 4.15 10.47
CA LYS A 186 5.04 3.83 11.38
C LYS A 186 4.96 2.37 11.82
N GLN A 187 6.06 1.62 11.66
CA GLN A 187 6.14 0.17 11.86
C GLN A 187 5.22 -0.64 10.92
N GLY A 188 4.76 -0.03 9.85
CA GLY A 188 4.09 -0.67 8.72
C GLY A 188 4.97 -0.56 7.47
N ASP A 189 4.45 0.01 6.39
CA ASP A 189 5.19 0.24 5.14
C ASP A 189 6.41 1.16 5.31
N GLY A 190 6.42 2.04 6.32
CA GLY A 190 7.60 2.81 6.71
C GLY A 190 8.78 2.00 7.26
N ALA A 191 8.56 0.75 7.70
CA ALA A 191 9.61 -0.13 8.19
C ALA A 191 10.17 -1.02 7.07
N ALA A 192 11.49 -1.15 7.00
CA ALA A 192 12.20 -2.05 6.10
C ALA A 192 13.68 -2.11 6.46
N ASP A 193 14.37 -3.17 6.04
CA ASP A 193 15.82 -3.30 6.24
C ASP A 193 16.62 -2.44 5.25
N PHE A 194 16.06 -2.24 4.05
CA PHE A 194 16.63 -1.35 3.03
C PHE A 194 15.51 -0.78 2.13
N LYS A 195 15.78 0.36 1.51
CA LYS A 195 14.78 1.17 0.81
C LYS A 195 15.31 1.68 -0.53
N PRO A 196 15.22 0.89 -1.60
CA PRO A 196 15.88 1.15 -2.88
C PRO A 196 15.50 2.47 -3.54
N ILE A 197 14.25 2.92 -3.40
CA ILE A 197 13.70 4.09 -4.10
C ILE A 197 13.37 5.28 -3.17
N ALA A 198 13.77 5.22 -1.90
CA ALA A 198 13.49 6.29 -0.92
C ALA A 198 14.08 7.67 -1.28
N HIS A 199 15.01 7.72 -2.22
CA HIS A 199 15.65 8.94 -2.72
C HIS A 199 15.14 9.38 -4.11
N LEU A 200 14.12 8.69 -4.66
CA LEU A 200 13.58 8.95 -6.00
C LEU A 200 12.21 9.57 -5.93
N TYR A 201 12.00 10.64 -6.69
CA TYR A 201 10.65 11.18 -6.92
C TYR A 201 9.82 10.26 -7.80
N LYS A 202 8.51 10.37 -7.72
CA LYS A 202 7.56 9.51 -8.45
C LYS A 202 7.83 9.49 -9.95
N THR A 203 8.15 10.63 -10.56
CA THR A 203 8.51 10.73 -11.98
C THR A 203 9.76 9.90 -12.32
N GLN A 204 10.76 9.89 -11.45
CA GLN A 204 11.96 9.08 -11.62
C GLN A 204 11.65 7.58 -11.46
N VAL A 205 10.71 7.22 -10.57
CA VAL A 205 10.25 5.83 -10.43
C VAL A 205 9.59 5.35 -11.72
N TYR A 206 8.77 6.18 -12.39
CA TYR A 206 8.18 5.84 -13.70
C TYR A 206 9.24 5.66 -14.78
N GLN A 207 10.22 6.54 -14.88
CA GLN A 207 11.33 6.41 -15.84
C GLN A 207 12.13 5.13 -15.58
N LEU A 208 12.39 4.82 -14.31
CA LEU A 208 13.10 3.60 -13.93
C LEU A 208 12.28 2.35 -14.22
N ALA A 209 10.96 2.40 -14.05
CA ALA A 209 10.05 1.30 -14.40
C ALA A 209 10.12 0.96 -15.89
N GLU A 210 10.16 1.98 -16.74
CA GLU A 210 10.32 1.80 -18.19
C GLU A 210 11.67 1.17 -18.54
N TYR A 211 12.76 1.73 -17.98
CA TYR A 211 14.12 1.20 -18.18
C TYR A 211 14.27 -0.26 -17.71
N LEU A 212 13.60 -0.65 -16.64
CA LEU A 212 13.66 -2.00 -16.07
C LEU A 212 12.71 -2.99 -16.75
N GLY A 213 11.90 -2.54 -17.73
CA GLY A 213 10.95 -3.40 -18.44
C GLY A 213 9.75 -3.82 -17.60
N VAL A 214 9.35 -3.00 -16.60
CA VAL A 214 8.10 -3.24 -15.86
C VAL A 214 6.92 -3.21 -16.86
N PRO A 215 5.99 -4.19 -16.80
CA PRO A 215 4.87 -4.28 -17.72
C PRO A 215 4.11 -2.96 -17.89
N GLU A 216 3.76 -2.63 -19.13
CA GLU A 216 3.11 -1.35 -19.47
C GLU A 216 1.80 -1.13 -18.74
N GLU A 217 0.99 -2.19 -18.56
CA GLU A 217 -0.25 -2.12 -17.78
C GLU A 217 -0.04 -1.58 -16.35
N ILE A 218 1.08 -1.92 -15.71
CA ILE A 218 1.44 -1.40 -14.38
C ILE A 218 1.86 0.06 -14.48
N ARG A 219 2.63 0.41 -15.53
CA ARG A 219 3.11 1.79 -15.75
C ARG A 219 1.99 2.76 -16.08
N GLN A 220 0.91 2.29 -16.73
CA GLN A 220 -0.25 3.11 -17.11
C GLN A 220 -1.36 3.13 -16.05
N ARG A 221 -1.30 2.23 -15.05
CA ARG A 221 -2.29 2.21 -13.97
C ARG A 221 -2.17 3.47 -13.12
N ALA A 222 -3.29 4.18 -12.92
CA ALA A 222 -3.34 5.27 -11.95
C ALA A 222 -2.94 4.75 -10.56
N PRO A 223 -2.07 5.47 -9.83
CA PRO A 223 -1.70 5.09 -8.47
C PRO A 223 -2.93 5.07 -7.56
N THR A 224 -3.19 3.93 -6.92
CA THR A 224 -4.29 3.73 -5.96
C THR A 224 -3.73 3.41 -4.58
N THR A 225 -4.51 3.67 -3.55
CA THR A 225 -4.09 3.35 -2.17
C THR A 225 -4.50 1.94 -1.77
N ASP A 226 -5.51 1.33 -2.42
CA ASP A 226 -6.14 0.03 -2.08
C ASP A 226 -6.36 -0.14 -0.55
N THR A 227 -6.68 0.97 0.13
CA THR A 227 -6.76 1.05 1.59
C THR A 227 -8.20 0.97 2.07
N PHE A 228 -9.14 1.54 1.28
CA PHE A 228 -10.56 1.64 1.57
C PHE A 228 -11.40 0.81 0.60
N SER A 229 -12.67 0.60 0.94
CA SER A 229 -13.61 -0.18 0.12
C SER A 229 -14.08 0.54 -1.16
N MET A 230 -13.93 1.87 -1.23
CA MET A 230 -14.13 2.64 -2.47
C MET A 230 -12.80 2.82 -3.19
N PRO A 231 -12.80 2.80 -4.54
CA PRO A 231 -11.61 3.17 -5.30
C PRO A 231 -11.12 4.57 -4.90
N GLN A 232 -9.82 4.70 -4.73
CA GLN A 232 -9.19 5.94 -4.30
C GLN A 232 -7.86 6.12 -5.02
N THR A 233 -7.66 7.26 -5.65
CA THR A 233 -6.38 7.65 -6.22
C THR A 233 -5.45 8.18 -5.14
N GLN A 234 -4.14 8.16 -5.38
CA GLN A 234 -3.18 8.82 -4.49
C GLN A 234 -3.44 10.32 -4.38
N GLU A 235 -3.87 10.97 -5.48
CA GLU A 235 -4.19 12.39 -5.51
C GLU A 235 -5.33 12.75 -4.56
N GLU A 236 -6.39 11.93 -4.51
CA GLU A 236 -7.50 12.14 -3.58
C GLU A 236 -7.11 11.99 -2.10
N PHE A 237 -6.01 11.31 -1.82
CA PHE A 237 -5.59 11.01 -0.47
C PHE A 237 -4.40 11.85 0.00
N TYR A 238 -3.42 12.09 -0.89
CA TYR A 238 -2.16 12.76 -0.53
C TYR A 238 -2.08 14.20 -1.03
N PHE A 239 -2.64 14.46 -2.21
CA PHE A 239 -2.44 15.71 -2.92
C PHE A 239 -3.76 16.35 -3.28
N ALA A 240 -4.24 17.14 -2.40
CA ALA A 240 -5.20 18.16 -2.72
C ALA A 240 -4.49 19.43 -3.27
N LEU A 241 -3.50 19.24 -4.12
CA LEU A 241 -2.79 20.32 -4.81
C LEU A 241 -3.44 20.62 -6.14
#